data_20508e103916a264b5773ab1d1bd53ce
#
_entry.id   20508e103916a264b5773ab1d1bd53ce
#
_cell.length_a   1.000
_cell.length_b   1.000
_cell.length_c   1.000
_cell.angle_alpha   90.00
_cell.angle_beta   90.00
_cell.angle_gamma   90.00
#
_symmetry.space_group_name_H-M   'P 1'
#
loop_
_entity.id
_entity.type
_entity.pdbx_description
1 polymer ?
#
loop_
_entity_poly.entity_id
_entity_poly.type
_entity_poly.pdbx_seq_one_letter_code
_entity_poly.pdbx_strand_id
1 'polypeptide(L)'
;NGNCGLSAAPFGPAHREEILAYLAPITGEAPPELETETLAGYFASQPPAPIHTGMLVGAGVLRADAAGYALQRLEKRHYDAIHRSMEQALSDGAVGVSLGLGYAPECFYTTRELIEALRPLSGGDVPVTVHMRQEGAGVVDSVREMLTVARTLRIPLQISHLKAMGRDSWGKKIPQVLELLEEARQEGLDVGCDVYPYTAGSTQLLHILPPEFLAGGMEAVVRRLSDPAARRELAQRIRSGEGFDDIARLAGWDGIYLTSLHCPEDHPYLGKSLAEIAAMTGQDPLTCCCDLLVREQGEITMIDFMASEEDITAILQSPLSHLISDATYPTEGMPHPRVYGTFPRLLQHFVREEGALTWEQAIHKVTGRPAQRLRLAGKGVLAAGMDADLCVFDPEALRETGTYQEPCRMAAGMDTVLAAGVLVLEQGVLTGARPGRIIRR
;
A
#
# COMPACT_ATOMS: atom_id res chain seq x y z
N ASN A 1 -2.96 2.24 -9.39
CA ASN A 1 -3.18 0.93 -8.78
C ASN A 1 -1.89 0.12 -8.77
N GLY A 2 -1.88 -0.99 -8.01
CA GLY A 2 -0.71 -1.81 -7.81
C GLY A 2 0.30 -1.12 -6.89
N ASN A 3 0.44 -1.53 -5.64
CA ASN A 3 1.46 -1.05 -4.70
C ASN A 3 1.81 -2.18 -3.73
N CYS A 4 2.82 -1.97 -2.90
CA CYS A 4 3.24 -2.94 -1.88
C CYS A 4 3.49 -4.36 -2.43
N GLY A 5 4.02 -4.47 -3.66
CA GLY A 5 4.26 -5.76 -4.32
C GLY A 5 3.01 -6.46 -4.87
N LEU A 6 1.84 -5.83 -4.76
CA LEU A 6 0.54 -6.41 -5.12
C LEU A 6 -0.01 -5.76 -6.39
N SER A 7 -0.46 -6.57 -7.35
CA SER A 7 -1.17 -6.12 -8.56
C SER A 7 -2.15 -7.20 -9.03
N ALA A 8 -3.24 -6.78 -9.69
CA ALA A 8 -4.27 -7.69 -10.20
C ALA A 8 -3.84 -8.46 -11.47
N ALA A 9 -2.68 -8.15 -12.03
CA ALA A 9 -2.02 -8.80 -13.16
C ALA A 9 -0.53 -8.35 -13.21
N PRO A 10 0.40 -9.06 -13.93
CA PRO A 10 0.18 -10.33 -14.61
C PRO A 10 0.46 -11.55 -13.73
N PHE A 11 -0.30 -12.60 -13.88
CA PHE A 11 -0.02 -13.94 -13.35
C PHE A 11 -0.84 -15.00 -14.10
N GLY A 12 -0.21 -16.17 -14.28
CA GLY A 12 -0.78 -17.28 -15.02
C GLY A 12 -1.68 -18.20 -14.18
N PRO A 13 -2.20 -19.28 -14.78
CA PRO A 13 -3.18 -20.15 -14.11
C PRO A 13 -2.60 -21.01 -12.99
N ALA A 14 -1.27 -21.21 -12.94
CA ALA A 14 -0.64 -22.16 -12.01
C ALA A 14 -0.84 -21.79 -10.52
N HIS A 15 -0.78 -20.50 -10.19
CA HIS A 15 -0.95 -19.96 -8.84
C HIS A 15 -2.11 -18.97 -8.74
N ARG A 16 -3.01 -18.94 -9.73
CA ARG A 16 -4.07 -17.96 -9.84
C ARG A 16 -4.97 -17.89 -8.61
N GLU A 17 -5.47 -19.03 -8.17
CA GLU A 17 -6.36 -19.11 -7.00
C GLU A 17 -5.68 -18.63 -5.73
N GLU A 18 -4.43 -19.05 -5.52
CA GLU A 18 -3.64 -18.66 -4.34
C GLU A 18 -3.34 -17.14 -4.32
N ILE A 19 -3.00 -16.57 -5.48
CA ILE A 19 -2.75 -15.13 -5.62
C ILE A 19 -4.04 -14.35 -5.40
N LEU A 20 -5.17 -14.75 -6.00
CA LEU A 20 -6.44 -14.06 -5.85
C LEU A 20 -6.93 -14.13 -4.39
N ALA A 21 -6.80 -15.26 -3.71
CA ALA A 21 -7.14 -15.38 -2.30
C ALA A 21 -6.29 -14.44 -1.43
N TYR A 22 -5.00 -14.29 -1.74
CA TYR A 22 -4.13 -13.36 -1.03
C TYR A 22 -4.48 -11.88 -1.29
N LEU A 23 -5.00 -11.56 -2.48
CA LEU A 23 -5.38 -10.19 -2.85
C LEU A 23 -6.78 -9.80 -2.35
N ALA A 24 -7.71 -10.75 -2.22
CA ALA A 24 -9.12 -10.49 -1.96
C ALA A 24 -9.39 -9.52 -0.77
N PRO A 25 -8.72 -9.64 0.39
CA PRO A 25 -8.93 -8.72 1.50
C PRO A 25 -8.60 -7.25 1.18
N ILE A 26 -7.73 -7.01 0.19
CA ILE A 26 -7.22 -5.68 -0.19
C ILE A 26 -8.01 -5.09 -1.37
N THR A 27 -8.34 -5.91 -2.36
CA THR A 27 -8.90 -5.47 -3.64
C THR A 27 -10.38 -5.80 -3.81
N GLY A 28 -10.94 -6.56 -2.88
CA GLY A 28 -12.24 -7.22 -3.04
C GLY A 28 -12.13 -8.49 -3.88
N GLU A 29 -13.23 -9.24 -3.96
CA GLU A 29 -13.31 -10.45 -4.76
C GLU A 29 -13.13 -10.16 -6.26
N ALA A 30 -12.31 -10.97 -6.90
CA ALA A 30 -12.07 -10.84 -8.33
C ALA A 30 -13.26 -11.43 -9.13
N PRO A 31 -13.80 -10.72 -10.14
CA PRO A 31 -14.81 -11.28 -11.01
C PRO A 31 -14.25 -12.49 -11.77
N PRO A 32 -15.08 -13.54 -12.03
CA PRO A 32 -14.63 -14.77 -12.69
C PRO A 32 -13.96 -14.56 -14.05
N GLU A 33 -14.40 -13.54 -14.78
CA GLU A 33 -13.92 -13.16 -16.11
C GLU A 33 -12.68 -12.28 -16.10
N LEU A 34 -12.08 -12.03 -14.93
CA LEU A 34 -10.91 -11.17 -14.82
C LEU A 34 -9.72 -11.77 -15.57
N GLU A 35 -9.24 -11.04 -16.56
CA GLU A 35 -8.01 -11.38 -17.30
C GLU A 35 -6.79 -11.06 -16.43
N THR A 36 -5.97 -12.07 -16.16
CA THR A 36 -4.82 -11.92 -15.27
C THR A 36 -3.48 -12.29 -15.90
N GLU A 37 -3.47 -12.97 -17.06
CA GLU A 37 -2.23 -13.49 -17.66
C GLU A 37 -1.29 -12.40 -18.19
N THR A 38 -1.86 -11.28 -18.68
CA THR A 38 -1.09 -10.13 -19.16
C THR A 38 -1.69 -8.84 -18.63
N LEU A 39 -0.85 -7.83 -18.45
CA LEU A 39 -1.34 -6.50 -18.04
C LEU A 39 -2.17 -5.87 -19.17
N ALA A 40 -1.85 -6.12 -20.43
CA ALA A 40 -2.64 -5.66 -21.58
C ALA A 40 -4.05 -6.26 -21.58
N GLY A 41 -4.19 -7.58 -21.32
CA GLY A 41 -5.47 -8.26 -21.16
C GLY A 41 -6.27 -7.71 -20.00
N TYR A 42 -5.64 -7.55 -18.83
CA TYR A 42 -6.24 -6.90 -17.68
C TYR A 42 -6.80 -5.52 -18.02
N PHE A 43 -6.01 -4.66 -18.66
CA PHE A 43 -6.46 -3.32 -19.06
C PHE A 43 -7.62 -3.36 -20.06
N ALA A 44 -7.65 -4.32 -20.96
CA ALA A 44 -8.73 -4.48 -21.93
C ALA A 44 -10.03 -4.96 -21.30
N SER A 45 -9.96 -5.71 -20.19
CA SER A 45 -11.13 -6.21 -19.46
C SER A 45 -11.74 -5.18 -18.49
N GLN A 46 -11.05 -4.06 -18.23
CA GLN A 46 -11.54 -3.06 -17.26
C GLN A 46 -12.75 -2.29 -17.81
N PRO A 47 -13.80 -2.13 -16.99
CA PRO A 47 -14.94 -1.30 -17.39
C PRO A 47 -14.54 0.18 -17.47
N PRO A 48 -15.26 1.00 -18.26
CA PRO A 48 -15.06 2.43 -18.27
C PRO A 48 -15.16 3.03 -16.85
N ALA A 49 -14.22 3.89 -16.48
CA ALA A 49 -14.13 4.52 -15.16
C ALA A 49 -14.33 6.03 -15.25
N PRO A 50 -14.78 6.71 -14.18
CA PRO A 50 -14.90 8.18 -14.16
C PRO A 50 -13.53 8.87 -14.14
N ILE A 51 -12.48 8.21 -13.65
CA ILE A 51 -11.12 8.74 -13.50
C ILE A 51 -10.11 7.89 -14.25
N HIS A 52 -8.94 8.47 -14.50
CA HIS A 52 -7.82 7.75 -15.10
C HIS A 52 -7.24 6.72 -14.14
N THR A 53 -6.74 5.61 -14.69
CA THR A 53 -6.11 4.52 -13.93
C THR A 53 -4.79 4.12 -14.57
N GLY A 54 -3.74 4.02 -13.76
CA GLY A 54 -2.46 3.41 -14.13
C GLY A 54 -2.13 2.27 -13.16
N MET A 55 -1.28 1.34 -13.58
CA MET A 55 -0.89 0.19 -12.77
C MET A 55 0.63 0.13 -12.59
N LEU A 56 1.07 -0.01 -11.33
CA LEU A 56 2.40 -0.54 -11.02
C LEU A 56 2.33 -2.07 -11.06
N VAL A 57 3.30 -2.74 -11.66
CA VAL A 57 3.36 -4.19 -11.56
C VAL A 57 3.94 -4.61 -10.22
N GLY A 58 3.24 -5.49 -9.51
CA GLY A 58 3.66 -5.99 -8.20
C GLY A 58 4.72 -7.09 -8.31
N ALA A 59 5.92 -6.85 -7.83
CA ALA A 59 6.99 -7.85 -7.88
C ALA A 59 6.70 -9.07 -6.97
N GLY A 60 5.90 -8.88 -5.91
CA GLY A 60 5.40 -9.96 -5.07
C GLY A 60 4.48 -10.92 -5.83
N VAL A 61 3.61 -10.37 -6.68
CA VAL A 61 2.75 -11.18 -7.56
C VAL A 61 3.60 -11.93 -8.59
N LEU A 62 4.60 -11.28 -9.22
CA LEU A 62 5.51 -11.96 -10.15
C LEU A 62 6.30 -13.09 -9.47
N ARG A 63 6.71 -12.90 -8.22
CA ARG A 63 7.37 -13.94 -7.43
C ARG A 63 6.40 -15.08 -7.09
N ALA A 64 5.18 -14.76 -6.69
CA ALA A 64 4.15 -15.76 -6.39
C ALA A 64 3.79 -16.59 -7.63
N ASP A 65 3.65 -15.95 -8.80
CA ASP A 65 3.40 -16.65 -10.07
C ASP A 65 4.56 -17.58 -10.45
N ALA A 66 5.82 -17.17 -10.23
CA ALA A 66 6.99 -17.95 -10.56
C ALA A 66 7.30 -19.10 -9.59
N ALA A 67 6.95 -18.98 -8.29
CA ALA A 67 7.45 -19.87 -7.24
C ALA A 67 6.46 -20.11 -6.08
N GLY A 68 5.24 -19.59 -6.15
CA GLY A 68 4.26 -19.65 -5.05
C GLY A 68 4.71 -18.89 -3.80
N TYR A 69 4.05 -19.19 -2.68
CA TYR A 69 4.29 -18.54 -1.37
C TYR A 69 5.25 -19.33 -0.47
N ALA A 70 5.92 -20.35 -0.99
CA ALA A 70 6.84 -21.14 -0.17
C ALA A 70 8.09 -20.34 0.22
N LEU A 71 8.56 -20.55 1.46
CA LEU A 71 9.86 -20.08 1.92
C LEU A 71 10.95 -20.92 1.28
N GLN A 72 11.38 -20.53 0.10
CA GLN A 72 12.40 -21.25 -0.68
C GLN A 72 13.36 -20.28 -1.36
N ARG A 73 14.58 -20.77 -1.58
CA ARG A 73 15.55 -20.08 -2.40
C ARG A 73 15.13 -20.16 -3.88
N LEU A 74 15.14 -19.02 -4.57
CA LEU A 74 14.83 -18.98 -5.99
C LEU A 74 15.97 -19.55 -6.84
N GLU A 75 15.60 -20.33 -7.84
CA GLU A 75 16.50 -20.84 -8.86
C GLU A 75 16.50 -19.92 -10.09
N LYS A 76 17.47 -20.10 -10.99
CA LYS A 76 17.56 -19.33 -12.23
C LYS A 76 16.24 -19.28 -13.03
N ARG A 77 15.53 -20.42 -13.14
CA ARG A 77 14.25 -20.48 -13.87
C ARG A 77 13.18 -19.54 -13.29
N HIS A 78 13.16 -19.36 -11.95
CA HIS A 78 12.22 -18.45 -11.29
C HIS A 78 12.54 -16.99 -11.62
N TYR A 79 13.84 -16.61 -11.58
CA TYR A 79 14.26 -15.27 -12.00
C TYR A 79 13.98 -15.03 -13.48
N ASP A 80 14.25 -16.01 -14.36
CA ASP A 80 13.95 -15.89 -15.79
C ASP A 80 12.44 -15.69 -16.04
N ALA A 81 11.57 -16.29 -15.23
CA ALA A 81 10.12 -16.08 -15.29
C ALA A 81 9.74 -14.66 -14.81
N ILE A 82 10.23 -14.25 -13.63
CA ILE A 82 10.00 -12.90 -13.06
C ILE A 82 10.45 -11.82 -14.05
N HIS A 83 11.63 -11.97 -14.65
CA HIS A 83 12.18 -11.01 -15.61
C HIS A 83 11.27 -10.89 -16.85
N ARG A 84 10.88 -12.01 -17.47
CA ARG A 84 9.99 -11.98 -18.66
C ARG A 84 8.64 -11.33 -18.36
N SER A 85 8.02 -11.68 -17.23
CA SER A 85 6.72 -11.12 -16.85
C SER A 85 6.83 -9.64 -16.53
N MET A 86 7.90 -9.19 -15.87
CA MET A 86 8.18 -7.78 -15.59
C MET A 86 8.39 -6.98 -16.89
N GLU A 87 9.25 -7.46 -17.80
CA GLU A 87 9.51 -6.82 -19.09
C GLU A 87 8.25 -6.74 -19.94
N GLN A 88 7.43 -7.81 -19.95
CA GLN A 88 6.16 -7.82 -20.66
C GLN A 88 5.17 -6.80 -20.06
N ALA A 89 5.02 -6.76 -18.73
CA ALA A 89 4.12 -5.81 -18.07
C ALA A 89 4.52 -4.34 -18.34
N LEU A 90 5.82 -4.05 -18.37
CA LEU A 90 6.32 -2.72 -18.75
C LEU A 90 6.01 -2.41 -20.21
N SER A 91 6.18 -3.37 -21.12
CA SER A 91 5.80 -3.23 -22.53
C SER A 91 4.30 -3.04 -22.72
N ASP A 92 3.47 -3.65 -21.88
CA ASP A 92 2.01 -3.50 -21.87
C ASP A 92 1.56 -2.15 -21.33
N GLY A 93 2.47 -1.36 -20.71
CA GLY A 93 2.24 0.00 -20.24
C GLY A 93 2.14 0.14 -18.74
N ALA A 94 2.74 -0.74 -17.94
CA ALA A 94 2.90 -0.51 -16.50
C ALA A 94 3.66 0.80 -16.25
N VAL A 95 3.20 1.61 -15.29
CA VAL A 95 3.83 2.91 -14.98
C VAL A 95 5.06 2.79 -14.08
N GLY A 96 5.33 1.61 -13.55
CA GLY A 96 6.45 1.30 -12.68
C GLY A 96 6.35 -0.10 -12.09
N VAL A 97 7.23 -0.40 -11.14
CA VAL A 97 7.26 -1.67 -10.40
C VAL A 97 7.07 -1.38 -8.92
N SER A 98 6.29 -2.19 -8.21
CA SER A 98 6.12 -2.07 -6.76
C SER A 98 6.66 -3.29 -6.01
N LEU A 99 7.21 -3.04 -4.83
CA LEU A 99 7.74 -4.03 -3.89
C LEU A 99 6.97 -3.97 -2.57
N GLY A 100 6.80 -5.14 -1.93
CA GLY A 100 6.21 -5.25 -0.61
C GLY A 100 7.05 -6.13 0.32
N LEU A 101 8.20 -5.62 0.77
CA LEU A 101 9.20 -6.41 1.52
C LEU A 101 8.76 -6.81 2.94
N GLY A 102 7.67 -6.22 3.44
CA GLY A 102 6.99 -6.67 4.65
C GLY A 102 6.01 -7.83 4.41
N TYR A 103 5.67 -8.13 3.14
CA TYR A 103 4.62 -9.06 2.73
C TYR A 103 5.17 -10.36 2.13
N ALA A 104 4.48 -11.48 2.36
CA ALA A 104 4.77 -12.71 1.63
C ALA A 104 4.32 -12.59 0.15
N PRO A 105 5.11 -13.13 -0.80
CA PRO A 105 6.35 -13.85 -0.59
C PRO A 105 7.64 -12.99 -0.64
N GLU A 106 7.55 -11.67 -0.79
CA GLU A 106 8.73 -10.81 -0.96
C GLU A 106 9.55 -10.64 0.31
N CYS A 107 8.94 -10.79 1.51
CA CYS A 107 9.67 -10.78 2.77
C CYS A 107 10.77 -11.88 2.87
N PHE A 108 10.69 -12.89 2.01
CA PHE A 108 11.67 -13.98 1.94
C PHE A 108 12.91 -13.63 1.09
N TYR A 109 12.92 -12.49 0.36
CA TYR A 109 14.10 -12.06 -0.37
C TYR A 109 15.21 -11.61 0.57
N THR A 110 16.43 -12.05 0.31
CA THR A 110 17.63 -11.33 0.71
C THR A 110 17.85 -10.14 -0.21
N THR A 111 18.63 -9.15 0.23
CA THR A 111 18.98 -7.97 -0.60
C THR A 111 19.60 -8.37 -1.94
N ARG A 112 20.43 -9.43 -1.96
CA ARG A 112 21.05 -9.96 -3.18
C ARG A 112 20.03 -10.56 -4.14
N GLU A 113 19.06 -11.32 -3.62
CA GLU A 113 17.98 -11.90 -4.40
C GLU A 113 17.05 -10.83 -4.96
N LEU A 114 16.79 -9.77 -4.19
CA LEU A 114 16.04 -8.62 -4.64
C LEU A 114 16.73 -7.88 -5.79
N ILE A 115 18.05 -7.65 -5.70
CA ILE A 115 18.84 -7.08 -6.80
C ILE A 115 18.75 -7.95 -8.05
N GLU A 116 18.82 -9.27 -7.92
CA GLU A 116 18.68 -10.18 -9.05
C GLU A 116 17.26 -10.11 -9.65
N ALA A 117 16.22 -10.10 -8.83
CA ALA A 117 14.84 -10.03 -9.31
C ALA A 117 14.54 -8.73 -10.09
N LEU A 118 15.16 -7.61 -9.69
CA LEU A 118 14.99 -6.30 -10.31
C LEU A 118 15.99 -5.99 -11.42
N ARG A 119 16.89 -6.93 -11.77
CA ARG A 119 17.95 -6.71 -12.75
C ARG A 119 17.48 -6.16 -14.12
N PRO A 120 16.29 -6.53 -14.65
CA PRO A 120 15.78 -5.95 -15.90
C PRO A 120 15.64 -4.43 -15.89
N LEU A 121 15.50 -3.82 -14.72
CA LEU A 121 15.32 -2.37 -14.56
C LEU A 121 16.64 -1.59 -14.54
N SER A 122 17.79 -2.28 -14.52
CA SER A 122 19.11 -1.69 -14.29
C SER A 122 19.45 -0.59 -15.31
N GLY A 123 19.81 0.58 -14.81
CA GLY A 123 20.18 1.75 -15.62
C GLY A 123 19.00 2.41 -16.32
N GLY A 124 17.78 1.92 -16.09
CA GLY A 124 16.54 2.45 -16.65
C GLY A 124 15.96 3.59 -15.80
N ASP A 125 14.86 4.14 -16.29
CA ASP A 125 14.14 5.25 -15.66
C ASP A 125 12.75 4.83 -15.11
N VAL A 126 12.49 3.51 -15.03
CA VAL A 126 11.27 2.93 -14.46
C VAL A 126 11.27 3.13 -12.95
N PRO A 127 10.28 3.83 -12.38
CA PRO A 127 10.21 4.01 -10.94
C PRO A 127 9.91 2.70 -10.22
N VAL A 128 10.64 2.45 -9.15
CA VAL A 128 10.39 1.34 -8.22
C VAL A 128 9.86 1.92 -6.93
N THR A 129 8.64 1.54 -6.53
CA THR A 129 8.03 1.91 -5.26
C THR A 129 8.21 0.77 -4.26
N VAL A 130 8.34 1.05 -2.96
CA VAL A 130 8.58 0.00 -1.98
C VAL A 130 7.87 0.23 -0.66
N HIS A 131 7.05 -0.74 -0.24
CA HIS A 131 6.74 -0.99 1.15
C HIS A 131 7.97 -1.69 1.76
N MET A 132 8.61 -1.05 2.70
CA MET A 132 9.91 -1.49 3.24
C MET A 132 9.79 -2.78 4.06
N ARG A 133 10.90 -3.45 4.29
CA ARG A 133 10.97 -4.70 5.07
C ARG A 133 10.54 -4.50 6.52
N GLN A 134 10.94 -3.39 7.11
CA GLN A 134 10.52 -2.93 8.42
C GLN A 134 10.24 -1.43 8.40
N GLU A 135 9.19 -1.02 9.07
CA GLU A 135 8.73 0.36 9.18
C GLU A 135 8.71 0.86 10.63
N GLY A 136 9.03 -0.01 11.59
CA GLY A 136 9.19 0.29 13.00
C GLY A 136 10.63 0.62 13.38
N ALA A 137 11.18 -0.10 14.35
CA ALA A 137 12.55 0.09 14.84
C ALA A 137 13.61 -0.05 13.74
N GLY A 138 13.37 -0.92 12.75
CA GLY A 138 14.25 -1.22 11.62
C GLY A 138 14.11 -0.31 10.41
N VAL A 139 13.28 0.73 10.44
CA VAL A 139 12.96 1.57 9.26
C VAL A 139 14.20 2.20 8.61
N VAL A 140 15.15 2.68 9.40
CA VAL A 140 16.39 3.31 8.90
C VAL A 140 17.25 2.29 8.13
N ASP A 141 17.37 1.06 8.64
CA ASP A 141 18.13 0.01 7.99
C ASP A 141 17.42 -0.52 6.74
N SER A 142 16.10 -0.58 6.75
CA SER A 142 15.28 -0.90 5.57
C SER A 142 15.46 0.14 4.46
N VAL A 143 15.53 1.43 4.81
CA VAL A 143 15.83 2.49 3.81
C VAL A 143 17.25 2.32 3.27
N ARG A 144 18.26 2.03 4.11
CA ARG A 144 19.65 1.75 3.67
C ARG A 144 19.71 0.54 2.73
N GLU A 145 18.93 -0.53 3.01
CA GLU A 145 18.79 -1.69 2.12
C GLU A 145 18.35 -1.24 0.74
N MET A 146 17.26 -0.46 0.66
CA MET A 146 16.70 -0.03 -0.62
C MET A 146 17.59 0.99 -1.35
N LEU A 147 18.27 1.87 -0.64
CA LEU A 147 19.27 2.74 -1.25
C LEU A 147 20.45 1.93 -1.83
N THR A 148 20.84 0.83 -1.20
CA THR A 148 21.85 -0.10 -1.73
C THR A 148 21.37 -0.75 -3.02
N VAL A 149 20.13 -1.20 -3.09
CA VAL A 149 19.50 -1.73 -4.31
C VAL A 149 19.48 -0.66 -5.41
N ALA A 150 19.00 0.55 -5.09
CA ALA A 150 18.90 1.65 -6.05
C ALA A 150 20.26 2.07 -6.61
N ARG A 151 21.30 2.16 -5.76
CA ARG A 151 22.68 2.44 -6.20
C ARG A 151 23.22 1.35 -7.11
N THR A 152 23.01 0.08 -6.75
CA THR A 152 23.53 -1.07 -7.50
C THR A 152 22.91 -1.15 -8.89
N LEU A 153 21.60 -0.95 -8.99
CA LEU A 153 20.84 -1.06 -10.23
C LEU A 153 20.72 0.28 -10.98
N ARG A 154 21.04 1.42 -10.34
CA ARG A 154 20.83 2.79 -10.87
C ARG A 154 19.40 3.01 -11.33
N ILE A 155 18.43 2.76 -10.44
CA ILE A 155 17.00 2.87 -10.68
C ILE A 155 16.39 3.99 -9.83
N PRO A 156 15.33 4.66 -10.32
CA PRO A 156 14.54 5.58 -9.50
C PRO A 156 13.84 4.84 -8.36
N LEU A 157 13.96 5.35 -7.13
CA LEU A 157 13.41 4.72 -5.93
C LEU A 157 12.36 5.63 -5.26
N GLN A 158 11.22 5.07 -4.92
CA GLN A 158 10.16 5.71 -4.14
C GLN A 158 9.89 4.89 -2.89
N ILE A 159 10.13 5.47 -1.71
CA ILE A 159 9.72 4.86 -0.44
C ILE A 159 8.23 5.12 -0.25
N SER A 160 7.41 4.09 -0.34
CA SER A 160 5.95 4.19 -0.22
C SER A 160 5.52 4.40 1.23
N HIS A 161 4.44 5.19 1.43
CA HIS A 161 3.77 5.44 2.71
C HIS A 161 4.74 5.52 3.90
N LEU A 162 5.81 6.32 3.75
CA LEU A 162 6.87 6.45 4.75
C LEU A 162 6.29 6.77 6.12
N LYS A 163 6.68 5.99 7.11
CA LYS A 163 6.33 6.16 8.51
C LYS A 163 7.40 5.54 9.43
N ALA A 164 7.35 5.90 10.70
CA ALA A 164 8.10 5.23 11.76
C ALA A 164 7.11 4.68 12.79
N MET A 165 6.86 3.36 12.73
CA MET A 165 5.86 2.72 13.58
C MET A 165 6.34 2.60 15.02
N GLY A 166 5.40 2.84 15.94
CA GLY A 166 5.60 2.66 17.39
C GLY A 166 6.25 3.86 18.09
N ARG A 167 5.78 4.15 19.29
CA ARG A 167 6.11 5.35 20.09
C ARG A 167 7.61 5.55 20.30
N ASP A 168 8.38 4.47 20.41
CA ASP A 168 9.83 4.54 20.60
C ASP A 168 10.57 5.11 19.37
N SER A 169 9.96 5.05 18.19
CA SER A 169 10.48 5.53 16.90
C SER A 169 10.08 6.98 16.59
N TRP A 170 8.97 7.47 17.14
CA TRP A 170 8.38 8.76 16.81
C TRP A 170 9.32 9.94 17.08
N GLY A 171 9.36 10.89 16.17
CA GLY A 171 10.22 12.08 16.22
C GLY A 171 11.72 11.78 16.09
N LYS A 172 12.14 10.51 16.03
CA LYS A 172 13.55 10.10 16.04
C LYS A 172 14.00 9.48 14.72
N LYS A 173 13.17 8.61 14.13
CA LYS A 173 13.56 7.83 12.95
C LYS A 173 13.30 8.56 11.64
N ILE A 174 12.20 9.29 11.53
CA ILE A 174 11.87 10.03 10.31
C ILE A 174 12.91 11.08 9.96
N PRO A 175 13.43 11.91 10.89
CA PRO A 175 14.53 12.82 10.56
C PRO A 175 15.77 12.12 9.96
N GLN A 176 16.17 10.96 10.49
CA GLN A 176 17.29 10.17 9.98
C GLN A 176 17.00 9.63 8.55
N VAL A 177 15.77 9.17 8.31
CA VAL A 177 15.35 8.68 6.98
C VAL A 177 15.38 9.82 5.96
N LEU A 178 14.83 10.98 6.30
CA LEU A 178 14.79 12.14 5.40
C LEU A 178 16.24 12.63 5.08
N GLU A 179 17.15 12.60 6.05
CA GLU A 179 18.56 12.90 5.85
C GLU A 179 19.20 11.91 4.86
N LEU A 180 19.01 10.59 5.05
CA LEU A 180 19.50 9.57 4.12
C LEU A 180 18.98 9.73 2.69
N LEU A 181 17.70 10.09 2.52
CA LEU A 181 17.13 10.35 1.20
C LEU A 181 17.71 11.61 0.57
N GLU A 182 17.94 12.66 1.35
CA GLU A 182 18.57 13.89 0.85
C GLU A 182 20.03 13.66 0.46
N GLU A 183 20.81 12.92 1.26
CA GLU A 183 22.18 12.51 0.92
C GLU A 183 22.20 11.71 -0.39
N ALA A 184 21.31 10.72 -0.53
CA ALA A 184 21.20 9.92 -1.74
C ALA A 184 20.85 10.78 -2.98
N ARG A 185 19.99 11.79 -2.81
CA ARG A 185 19.65 12.75 -3.87
C ARG A 185 20.88 13.60 -4.25
N GLN A 186 21.67 14.03 -3.27
CA GLN A 186 22.90 14.80 -3.51
C GLN A 186 23.96 13.97 -4.23
N GLU A 187 23.98 12.65 -4.00
CA GLU A 187 24.81 11.68 -4.77
C GLU A 187 24.32 11.49 -6.22
N GLY A 188 23.17 12.06 -6.59
CA GLY A 188 22.60 11.97 -7.93
C GLY A 188 21.59 10.81 -8.12
N LEU A 189 21.15 10.15 -7.04
CA LEU A 189 20.08 9.17 -7.12
C LEU A 189 18.72 9.86 -7.27
N ASP A 190 17.86 9.30 -8.11
CA ASP A 190 16.46 9.73 -8.24
C ASP A 190 15.63 9.05 -7.14
N VAL A 191 15.56 9.69 -5.96
CA VAL A 191 14.87 9.17 -4.79
C VAL A 191 13.74 10.08 -4.34
N GLY A 192 12.71 9.50 -3.73
CA GLY A 192 11.60 10.21 -3.10
C GLY A 192 10.85 9.31 -2.13
N CYS A 193 9.85 9.89 -1.46
CA CYS A 193 8.94 9.16 -0.59
C CYS A 193 7.51 9.66 -0.78
N ASP A 194 6.57 8.92 -0.25
CA ASP A 194 5.19 9.37 -0.14
C ASP A 194 4.61 9.06 1.25
N VAL A 195 3.48 9.65 1.56
CA VAL A 195 2.82 9.52 2.86
C VAL A 195 1.32 9.75 2.68
N TYR A 196 0.51 9.15 3.53
CA TYR A 196 -0.91 9.48 3.69
C TYR A 196 -1.12 10.27 5.00
N PRO A 197 -2.14 11.15 5.09
CA PRO A 197 -2.24 12.13 6.18
C PRO A 197 -2.99 11.57 7.41
N TYR A 198 -2.70 10.35 7.85
CA TYR A 198 -3.34 9.69 8.99
C TYR A 198 -2.31 8.96 9.85
N THR A 199 -2.57 8.93 11.15
CA THR A 199 -1.73 8.23 12.14
C THR A 199 -1.99 6.72 12.22
N ALA A 200 -3.06 6.25 11.59
CA ALA A 200 -3.37 4.84 11.47
C ALA A 200 -3.05 4.29 10.08
N GLY A 201 -2.59 3.07 10.01
CA GLY A 201 -2.48 2.26 8.81
C GLY A 201 -3.70 1.39 8.58
N SER A 202 -3.73 0.69 7.45
CA SER A 202 -4.70 -0.37 7.17
C SER A 202 -4.08 -1.41 6.26
N THR A 203 -4.15 -2.67 6.68
CA THR A 203 -3.64 -3.81 5.96
C THR A 203 -4.35 -5.10 6.40
N GLN A 204 -3.89 -6.26 5.95
CA GLN A 204 -4.40 -7.56 6.41
C GLN A 204 -3.95 -7.86 7.83
N LEU A 205 -4.80 -8.45 8.65
CA LEU A 205 -4.47 -8.88 10.02
C LEU A 205 -3.32 -9.89 10.08
N LEU A 206 -3.07 -10.61 8.99
CA LEU A 206 -1.94 -11.53 8.84
C LEU A 206 -0.57 -10.87 9.12
N HIS A 207 -0.48 -9.54 8.99
CA HIS A 207 0.77 -8.81 9.26
C HIS A 207 1.21 -8.77 10.72
N ILE A 208 0.37 -9.25 11.65
CA ILE A 208 0.78 -9.52 13.03
C ILE A 208 1.75 -10.72 13.10
N LEU A 209 1.69 -11.61 12.10
CA LEU A 209 2.47 -12.84 12.08
C LEU A 209 3.90 -12.59 11.57
N PRO A 210 4.93 -13.20 12.19
CA PRO A 210 6.29 -13.17 11.65
C PRO A 210 6.35 -13.82 10.27
N PRO A 211 7.29 -13.39 9.39
CA PRO A 211 7.36 -13.83 7.99
C PRO A 211 7.35 -15.35 7.78
N GLU A 212 8.04 -16.10 8.64
CA GLU A 212 8.11 -17.57 8.55
C GLU A 212 6.74 -18.24 8.75
N PHE A 213 5.81 -17.58 9.46
CA PHE A 213 4.43 -18.06 9.65
C PHE A 213 3.55 -17.81 8.43
N LEU A 214 3.95 -16.95 7.53
CA LEU A 214 3.23 -16.66 6.28
C LEU A 214 3.61 -17.60 5.12
N ALA A 215 4.62 -18.45 5.32
CA ALA A 215 5.11 -19.33 4.27
C ALA A 215 4.10 -20.42 3.89
N GLY A 216 3.96 -20.66 2.58
CA GLY A 216 3.15 -21.75 2.01
C GLY A 216 1.73 -21.38 1.63
N GLY A 217 1.40 -20.09 1.59
CA GLY A 217 0.07 -19.59 1.21
C GLY A 217 -0.96 -19.67 2.33
N MET A 218 -2.17 -19.18 2.06
CA MET A 218 -3.21 -19.01 3.08
C MET A 218 -3.62 -20.32 3.77
N GLU A 219 -3.81 -21.40 3.01
CA GLU A 219 -4.15 -22.72 3.58
C GLU A 219 -3.10 -23.21 4.57
N ALA A 220 -1.82 -23.03 4.28
CA ALA A 220 -0.74 -23.41 5.16
C ALA A 220 -0.69 -22.54 6.44
N VAL A 221 -0.99 -21.25 6.32
CA VAL A 221 -1.12 -20.33 7.47
C VAL A 221 -2.24 -20.80 8.40
N VAL A 222 -3.45 -20.99 7.86
CA VAL A 222 -4.63 -21.42 8.61
C VAL A 222 -4.37 -22.77 9.31
N ARG A 223 -3.80 -23.73 8.59
CA ARG A 223 -3.42 -25.03 9.16
C ARG A 223 -2.39 -24.88 10.30
N ARG A 224 -1.39 -24.02 10.13
CA ARG A 224 -0.36 -23.74 11.15
C ARG A 224 -0.97 -23.08 12.39
N LEU A 225 -1.86 -22.11 12.19
CA LEU A 225 -2.56 -21.45 13.30
C LEU A 225 -3.59 -22.35 13.99
N SER A 226 -4.03 -23.44 13.37
CA SER A 226 -4.87 -24.46 14.00
C SER A 226 -4.10 -25.42 14.89
N ASP A 227 -2.75 -25.48 14.77
CA ASP A 227 -1.91 -26.36 15.59
C ASP A 227 -1.50 -25.68 16.92
N PRO A 228 -1.85 -26.26 18.09
CA PRO A 228 -1.44 -25.71 19.38
C PRO A 228 0.08 -25.64 19.60
N ALA A 229 0.88 -26.49 18.95
CA ALA A 229 2.33 -26.45 19.06
C ALA A 229 2.88 -25.22 18.29
N ALA A 230 2.40 -24.99 17.08
CA ALA A 230 2.76 -23.83 16.29
C ALA A 230 2.34 -22.49 16.97
N ARG A 231 1.17 -22.46 17.62
CA ARG A 231 0.76 -21.28 18.42
C ARG A 231 1.69 -20.99 19.60
N ARG A 232 2.23 -22.00 20.26
CA ARG A 232 3.24 -21.81 21.32
C ARG A 232 4.54 -21.24 20.76
N GLU A 233 4.96 -21.73 19.60
CA GLU A 233 6.12 -21.20 18.88
C GLU A 233 5.90 -19.74 18.47
N LEU A 234 4.73 -19.44 17.87
CA LEU A 234 4.32 -18.07 17.53
C LEU A 234 4.39 -17.14 18.74
N ALA A 235 3.82 -17.56 19.88
CA ALA A 235 3.85 -16.76 21.10
C ALA A 235 5.28 -16.50 21.62
N GLN A 236 6.20 -17.45 21.42
CA GLN A 236 7.62 -17.25 21.76
C GLN A 236 8.29 -16.29 20.76
N ARG A 237 7.98 -16.42 19.48
CA ARG A 237 8.54 -15.63 18.41
C ARG A 237 8.10 -14.16 18.49
N ILE A 238 6.83 -13.88 18.78
CA ILE A 238 6.31 -12.54 19.05
C ILE A 238 6.99 -11.92 20.27
N ARG A 239 7.17 -12.66 21.36
CA ARG A 239 7.88 -12.16 22.55
C ARG A 239 9.34 -11.77 22.27
N SER A 240 10.02 -12.42 21.33
CA SER A 240 11.40 -12.03 20.95
C SER A 240 11.42 -10.70 20.18
N GLY A 241 10.42 -10.46 19.33
CA GLY A 241 10.25 -9.21 18.57
C GLY A 241 11.38 -8.91 17.58
N GLU A 242 12.24 -9.89 17.25
CA GLU A 242 13.42 -9.66 16.41
C GLU A 242 13.13 -9.91 14.92
N GLY A 243 13.63 -9.03 14.07
CA GLY A 243 13.69 -9.24 12.61
C GLY A 243 12.38 -9.06 11.85
N PHE A 244 11.30 -8.57 12.47
CA PHE A 244 10.05 -8.18 11.83
C PHE A 244 9.36 -7.07 12.61
N ASP A 245 8.37 -6.41 12.00
CA ASP A 245 7.54 -5.44 12.70
C ASP A 245 6.43 -6.18 13.48
N ASP A 246 6.61 -6.28 14.78
CA ASP A 246 5.60 -6.79 15.70
C ASP A 246 4.52 -5.71 15.90
N ILE A 247 3.48 -5.72 15.06
CA ILE A 247 2.41 -4.72 15.06
C ILE A 247 1.69 -4.70 16.42
N ALA A 248 1.51 -5.85 17.05
CA ALA A 248 0.88 -5.93 18.36
C ALA A 248 1.69 -5.19 19.45
N ARG A 249 3.02 -5.17 19.33
CA ARG A 249 3.90 -4.39 20.20
C ARG A 249 3.95 -2.92 19.82
N LEU A 250 3.92 -2.61 18.51
CA LEU A 250 4.07 -1.25 17.99
C LEU A 250 2.82 -0.41 18.18
N ALA A 251 1.63 -0.98 17.94
CA ALA A 251 0.33 -0.32 18.09
C ALA A 251 -0.35 -0.61 19.42
N GLY A 252 -0.04 -1.76 20.05
CA GLY A 252 -0.82 -2.31 21.17
C GLY A 252 -2.06 -3.08 20.66
N TRP A 253 -2.50 -4.09 21.41
CA TRP A 253 -3.73 -4.82 21.09
C TRP A 253 -5.00 -3.96 21.11
N ASP A 254 -4.98 -2.87 21.84
CA ASP A 254 -6.01 -1.82 21.93
C ASP A 254 -5.94 -0.85 20.74
N GLY A 255 -4.83 -0.80 20.03
CA GLY A 255 -4.63 0.02 18.83
C GLY A 255 -4.92 -0.71 17.51
N ILE A 256 -5.30 -1.99 17.53
CA ILE A 256 -5.56 -2.81 16.34
C ILE A 256 -7.05 -3.11 16.25
N TYR A 257 -7.74 -2.54 15.25
CA TYR A 257 -9.19 -2.65 15.05
C TYR A 257 -9.52 -3.49 13.82
N LEU A 258 -10.48 -4.43 13.92
CA LEU A 258 -10.91 -5.24 12.80
C LEU A 258 -11.86 -4.46 11.89
N THR A 259 -11.64 -4.50 10.58
CA THR A 259 -12.35 -3.67 9.60
C THR A 259 -13.10 -4.45 8.53
N SER A 260 -12.81 -5.74 8.35
CA SER A 260 -13.63 -6.66 7.54
C SER A 260 -13.69 -8.03 8.22
N LEU A 261 -14.86 -8.65 8.18
CA LEU A 261 -15.14 -9.97 8.72
C LEU A 261 -16.25 -10.60 7.87
N HIS A 262 -16.06 -11.83 7.43
CA HIS A 262 -16.98 -12.54 6.53
C HIS A 262 -17.89 -13.52 7.26
N CYS A 263 -17.39 -14.15 8.35
CA CYS A 263 -18.18 -15.08 9.15
C CYS A 263 -19.25 -14.32 9.96
N PRO A 264 -20.56 -14.68 9.83
CA PRO A 264 -21.64 -13.99 10.56
C PRO A 264 -21.46 -13.98 12.09
N GLU A 265 -20.84 -15.02 12.64
CA GLU A 265 -20.56 -15.11 14.08
C GLU A 265 -19.56 -14.04 14.54
N ASP A 266 -18.68 -13.59 13.67
CA ASP A 266 -17.64 -12.61 13.97
C ASP A 266 -18.08 -11.16 13.69
N HIS A 267 -19.21 -10.92 12.99
CA HIS A 267 -19.74 -9.58 12.73
C HIS A 267 -19.87 -8.67 13.98
N PRO A 268 -20.21 -9.19 15.20
CA PRO A 268 -20.22 -8.37 16.41
C PRO A 268 -18.85 -7.76 16.79
N TYR A 269 -17.75 -8.24 16.19
CA TYR A 269 -16.40 -7.75 16.42
C TYR A 269 -15.97 -6.66 15.43
N LEU A 270 -16.75 -6.41 14.38
CA LEU A 270 -16.44 -5.37 13.40
C LEU A 270 -16.30 -3.99 14.08
N GLY A 271 -15.20 -3.30 13.81
CA GLY A 271 -14.88 -1.99 14.40
C GLY A 271 -14.41 -2.05 15.85
N LYS A 272 -14.19 -3.24 16.44
CA LYS A 272 -13.62 -3.42 17.77
C LYS A 272 -12.13 -3.68 17.72
N SER A 273 -11.43 -3.29 18.78
CA SER A 273 -10.02 -3.64 18.94
C SER A 273 -9.86 -5.11 19.36
N LEU A 274 -8.68 -5.68 19.07
CA LEU A 274 -8.35 -7.04 19.52
C LEU A 274 -8.35 -7.17 21.05
N ALA A 275 -8.01 -6.10 21.79
CA ALA A 275 -8.11 -6.08 23.26
C ALA A 275 -9.57 -6.15 23.74
N GLU A 276 -10.50 -5.43 23.09
CA GLU A 276 -11.93 -5.49 23.40
C GLU A 276 -12.51 -6.87 23.10
N ILE A 277 -12.17 -7.46 21.95
CA ILE A 277 -12.64 -8.80 21.57
C ILE A 277 -12.11 -9.88 22.52
N ALA A 278 -10.84 -9.78 22.89
CA ALA A 278 -10.23 -10.67 23.89
C ALA A 278 -10.94 -10.59 25.24
N ALA A 279 -11.29 -9.39 25.70
CA ALA A 279 -12.08 -9.18 26.92
C ALA A 279 -13.50 -9.76 26.80
N MET A 280 -14.17 -9.63 25.64
CA MET A 280 -15.51 -10.18 25.40
C MET A 280 -15.51 -11.71 25.38
N THR A 281 -14.45 -12.33 24.87
CA THR A 281 -14.32 -13.79 24.74
C THR A 281 -13.65 -14.45 25.93
N GLY A 282 -13.04 -13.69 26.84
CA GLY A 282 -12.29 -14.19 27.97
C GLY A 282 -10.95 -14.88 27.58
N GLN A 283 -10.42 -14.56 26.39
CA GLN A 283 -9.18 -15.10 25.86
C GLN A 283 -8.03 -14.09 25.98
N ASP A 284 -6.78 -14.55 25.83
CA ASP A 284 -5.69 -13.60 25.57
C ASP A 284 -5.74 -13.09 24.10
N PRO A 285 -5.25 -11.86 23.83
CA PRO A 285 -5.41 -11.26 22.52
C PRO A 285 -4.76 -12.04 21.36
N LEU A 286 -3.62 -12.72 21.58
CA LEU A 286 -2.96 -13.51 20.54
C LEU A 286 -3.77 -14.77 20.20
N THR A 287 -4.30 -15.45 21.21
CA THR A 287 -5.18 -16.61 21.02
C THR A 287 -6.44 -16.18 20.25
N CYS A 288 -7.05 -15.07 20.66
CA CYS A 288 -8.20 -14.49 19.98
C CYS A 288 -7.90 -14.18 18.50
N CYS A 289 -6.77 -13.53 18.23
CA CYS A 289 -6.31 -13.22 16.87
C CYS A 289 -6.12 -14.50 16.03
N CYS A 290 -5.48 -15.53 16.58
CA CYS A 290 -5.30 -16.80 15.88
C CYS A 290 -6.65 -17.50 15.57
N ASP A 291 -7.59 -17.49 16.51
CA ASP A 291 -8.91 -18.10 16.32
C ASP A 291 -9.71 -17.37 15.23
N LEU A 292 -9.66 -16.03 15.20
CA LEU A 292 -10.27 -15.22 14.16
C LEU A 292 -9.66 -15.51 12.79
N LEU A 293 -8.32 -15.49 12.67
CA LEU A 293 -7.63 -15.80 11.42
C LEU A 293 -7.96 -17.21 10.90
N VAL A 294 -8.15 -18.17 11.78
CA VAL A 294 -8.55 -19.54 11.38
C VAL A 294 -9.99 -19.57 10.87
N ARG A 295 -10.96 -18.97 11.60
CA ARG A 295 -12.37 -18.95 11.19
C ARG A 295 -12.59 -18.20 9.87
N GLU A 296 -11.98 -17.05 9.76
CA GLU A 296 -12.06 -16.14 8.59
C GLU A 296 -11.12 -16.55 7.45
N GLN A 297 -10.46 -17.71 7.54
CA GLN A 297 -9.52 -18.23 6.56
C GLN A 297 -8.41 -17.22 6.18
N GLY A 298 -8.03 -16.34 7.13
CA GLY A 298 -7.05 -15.26 6.94
C GLY A 298 -7.59 -13.99 6.31
N GLU A 299 -8.83 -13.97 5.87
CA GLU A 299 -9.45 -12.85 5.12
C GLU A 299 -9.94 -11.73 6.04
N ILE A 300 -9.07 -11.20 6.88
CA ILE A 300 -9.37 -10.08 7.79
C ILE A 300 -8.51 -8.88 7.43
N THR A 301 -9.13 -7.71 7.35
CA THR A 301 -8.42 -6.43 7.34
C THR A 301 -8.46 -5.75 8.70
N MET A 302 -7.46 -4.92 8.96
CA MET A 302 -7.36 -4.14 10.20
C MET A 302 -7.01 -2.68 9.93
N ILE A 303 -7.27 -1.85 10.93
CA ILE A 303 -6.67 -0.51 11.11
C ILE A 303 -5.78 -0.60 12.34
N ASP A 304 -4.57 -0.06 12.23
CA ASP A 304 -3.60 -0.05 13.32
C ASP A 304 -3.07 1.38 13.58
N PHE A 305 -3.22 1.87 14.82
CA PHE A 305 -2.79 3.21 15.24
C PHE A 305 -1.31 3.18 15.67
N MET A 306 -0.40 3.42 14.70
CA MET A 306 1.04 3.16 14.88
C MET A 306 1.97 4.33 14.52
N ALA A 307 1.46 5.44 13.95
CA ALA A 307 2.26 6.57 13.50
C ALA A 307 1.98 7.86 14.30
N SER A 308 2.89 8.81 14.22
CA SER A 308 2.80 10.13 14.84
C SER A 308 2.48 11.21 13.82
N GLU A 309 1.62 12.16 14.18
CA GLU A 309 1.27 13.29 13.31
C GLU A 309 2.47 14.24 13.10
N GLU A 310 3.34 14.36 14.11
CA GLU A 310 4.59 15.12 13.97
C GLU A 310 5.49 14.55 12.85
N ASP A 311 5.65 13.23 12.81
CA ASP A 311 6.42 12.56 11.76
C ASP A 311 5.74 12.72 10.37
N ILE A 312 4.42 12.62 10.30
CA ILE A 312 3.64 12.85 9.07
C ILE A 312 3.88 14.28 8.56
N THR A 313 3.80 15.27 9.46
CA THR A 313 4.07 16.67 9.15
C THR A 313 5.48 16.87 8.62
N ALA A 314 6.49 16.29 9.27
CA ALA A 314 7.87 16.36 8.83
C ALA A 314 8.07 15.77 7.43
N ILE A 315 7.43 14.62 7.14
CA ILE A 315 7.47 14.00 5.81
C ILE A 315 6.76 14.90 4.79
N LEU A 316 5.56 15.42 5.11
CA LEU A 316 4.82 16.32 4.23
C LEU A 316 5.59 17.60 3.91
N GLN A 317 6.38 18.12 4.84
CA GLN A 317 7.23 19.30 4.62
C GLN A 317 8.47 19.02 3.76
N SER A 318 8.89 17.76 3.66
CA SER A 318 10.04 17.39 2.83
C SER A 318 9.77 17.65 1.33
N PRO A 319 10.71 18.25 0.59
CA PRO A 319 10.59 18.43 -0.85
C PRO A 319 10.65 17.11 -1.62
N LEU A 320 11.09 16.03 -1.00
CA LEU A 320 11.19 14.69 -1.60
C LEU A 320 9.87 13.92 -1.54
N SER A 321 8.88 14.41 -0.78
CA SER A 321 7.62 13.70 -0.56
C SER A 321 6.50 14.16 -1.49
N HIS A 322 5.52 13.26 -1.70
CA HIS A 322 4.20 13.59 -2.20
C HIS A 322 3.12 12.82 -1.43
N LEU A 323 1.86 13.16 -1.66
CA LEU A 323 0.73 12.51 -0.99
C LEU A 323 0.24 11.32 -1.80
N ILE A 324 -0.15 10.27 -1.09
CA ILE A 324 -0.92 9.13 -1.61
C ILE A 324 -2.10 8.83 -0.70
N SER A 325 -3.09 8.09 -1.18
CA SER A 325 -4.17 7.58 -0.34
C SER A 325 -3.83 6.27 0.34
N ASP A 326 -3.02 5.43 -0.31
CA ASP A 326 -2.76 4.06 0.12
C ASP A 326 -4.06 3.28 0.42
N ALA A 327 -5.10 3.56 -0.38
CA ALA A 327 -6.44 3.03 -0.19
C ALA A 327 -6.53 1.55 -0.52
N THR A 328 -7.24 0.81 0.33
CA THR A 328 -7.63 -0.58 0.13
C THR A 328 -9.15 -0.63 -0.05
N TYR A 329 -9.65 -1.60 -0.82
CA TYR A 329 -11.05 -1.68 -1.20
C TYR A 329 -11.62 -3.07 -0.87
N PRO A 330 -11.78 -3.42 0.43
CA PRO A 330 -12.44 -4.67 0.80
C PRO A 330 -13.88 -4.69 0.25
N THR A 331 -14.39 -5.87 -0.07
CA THR A 331 -15.76 -6.05 -0.58
C THR A 331 -16.79 -5.60 0.45
N GLU A 332 -16.53 -5.87 1.73
CA GLU A 332 -17.41 -5.55 2.85
C GLU A 332 -16.62 -4.96 4.01
N GLY A 333 -17.32 -4.34 4.96
CA GLY A 333 -16.74 -3.87 6.20
C GLY A 333 -16.62 -2.35 6.30
N MET A 334 -15.68 -1.91 7.14
CA MET A 334 -15.43 -0.50 7.49
C MET A 334 -14.04 -0.10 7.01
N PRO A 335 -13.83 0.26 5.71
CA PRO A 335 -12.51 0.61 5.22
C PRO A 335 -11.92 1.81 5.98
N HIS A 336 -10.61 1.99 5.90
CA HIS A 336 -9.97 3.16 6.47
C HIS A 336 -10.51 4.46 5.82
N PRO A 337 -10.79 5.56 6.58
CA PRO A 337 -11.33 6.81 6.02
C PRO A 337 -10.45 7.43 4.92
N ARG A 338 -9.17 7.03 4.81
CA ARG A 338 -8.26 7.46 3.74
C ARG A 338 -8.77 7.15 2.33
N VAL A 339 -9.68 6.21 2.17
CA VAL A 339 -10.32 5.90 0.89
C VAL A 339 -11.04 7.13 0.32
N TYR A 340 -11.71 7.90 1.16
CA TYR A 340 -12.52 9.06 0.78
C TYR A 340 -11.90 10.39 1.18
N GLY A 341 -11.13 10.42 2.27
CA GLY A 341 -10.73 11.64 2.96
C GLY A 341 -9.31 12.12 2.72
N THR A 342 -8.41 11.34 2.12
CA THR A 342 -6.97 11.63 2.04
C THR A 342 -6.65 13.03 1.50
N PHE A 343 -7.15 13.38 0.32
CA PHE A 343 -6.83 14.65 -0.33
C PHE A 343 -7.52 15.84 0.34
N PRO A 344 -8.82 15.75 0.68
CA PRO A 344 -9.48 16.78 1.49
C PRO A 344 -8.81 17.02 2.84
N ARG A 345 -8.41 15.96 3.55
CA ARG A 345 -7.71 16.08 4.84
C ARG A 345 -6.37 16.81 4.72
N LEU A 346 -5.57 16.56 3.67
CA LEU A 346 -4.35 17.32 3.45
C LEU A 346 -4.64 18.82 3.41
N LEU A 347 -5.63 19.22 2.61
CA LEU A 347 -5.94 20.64 2.36
C LEU A 347 -6.66 21.28 3.55
N GLN A 348 -7.55 20.54 4.21
CA GLN A 348 -8.22 20.98 5.41
C GLN A 348 -7.25 21.11 6.60
N HIS A 349 -6.68 19.98 7.01
CA HIS A 349 -5.95 19.89 8.27
C HIS A 349 -4.56 20.51 8.16
N PHE A 350 -3.72 20.04 7.22
CA PHE A 350 -2.31 20.46 7.16
C PHE A 350 -2.09 21.83 6.48
N VAL A 351 -3.05 22.32 5.68
CA VAL A 351 -2.95 23.65 5.08
C VAL A 351 -3.77 24.67 5.85
N ARG A 352 -5.11 24.47 5.93
CA ARG A 352 -6.00 25.50 6.45
C ARG A 352 -5.99 25.59 7.99
N GLU A 353 -5.97 24.46 8.70
CA GLU A 353 -6.06 24.43 10.16
C GLU A 353 -4.69 24.59 10.83
N GLU A 354 -3.68 23.80 10.43
CA GLU A 354 -2.35 23.78 11.04
C GLU A 354 -1.35 24.75 10.38
N GLY A 355 -1.58 25.13 9.13
CA GLY A 355 -0.63 25.96 8.37
C GLY A 355 0.75 25.30 8.16
N ALA A 356 0.81 23.96 8.24
CA ALA A 356 2.04 23.19 8.09
C ALA A 356 2.61 23.26 6.65
N LEU A 357 1.72 23.46 5.66
CA LEU A 357 2.03 23.65 4.24
C LEU A 357 1.32 24.89 3.70
N THR A 358 1.90 25.54 2.68
CA THR A 358 1.14 26.48 1.85
C THR A 358 0.22 25.75 0.88
N TRP A 359 -0.77 26.46 0.32
CA TRP A 359 -1.64 25.91 -0.73
C TRP A 359 -0.84 25.41 -1.94
N GLU A 360 0.14 26.19 -2.39
CA GLU A 360 0.99 25.85 -3.56
C GLU A 360 1.79 24.57 -3.29
N GLN A 361 2.37 24.44 -2.10
CA GLN A 361 3.10 23.24 -1.69
C GLN A 361 2.19 22.01 -1.68
N ALA A 362 1.02 22.11 -1.07
CA ALA A 362 0.09 21.00 -0.97
C ALA A 362 -0.46 20.59 -2.34
N ILE A 363 -0.88 21.55 -3.19
CA ILE A 363 -1.34 21.27 -4.54
C ILE A 363 -0.23 20.62 -5.37
N HIS A 364 1.01 21.11 -5.30
CA HIS A 364 2.13 20.47 -6.00
C HIS A 364 2.34 19.01 -5.58
N LYS A 365 2.19 18.71 -4.28
CA LYS A 365 2.33 17.33 -3.74
C LYS A 365 1.24 16.35 -4.21
N VAL A 366 0.11 16.83 -4.69
CA VAL A 366 -0.99 15.99 -5.19
C VAL A 366 -1.17 16.06 -6.72
N THR A 367 -0.37 16.85 -7.40
CA THR A 367 -0.45 17.07 -8.86
C THR A 367 0.91 16.95 -9.55
N GLY A 368 1.70 18.01 -9.58
CA GLY A 368 2.96 18.11 -10.31
C GLY A 368 3.99 17.09 -9.84
N ARG A 369 4.12 16.91 -8.52
CA ARG A 369 5.12 16.01 -7.95
C ARG A 369 4.87 14.53 -8.30
N PRO A 370 3.68 13.94 -8.09
CA PRO A 370 3.40 12.56 -8.51
C PRO A 370 3.44 12.39 -10.03
N ALA A 371 2.97 13.36 -10.82
CA ALA A 371 3.05 13.32 -12.28
C ALA A 371 4.51 13.26 -12.76
N GLN A 372 5.38 14.09 -12.18
CA GLN A 372 6.82 14.07 -12.45
C GLN A 372 7.44 12.73 -12.04
N ARG A 373 7.08 12.22 -10.85
CA ARG A 373 7.61 10.94 -10.31
C ARG A 373 7.28 9.76 -11.22
N LEU A 374 6.05 9.69 -11.69
CA LEU A 374 5.56 8.64 -12.58
C LEU A 374 5.77 8.96 -14.07
N ARG A 375 6.41 10.10 -14.38
CA ARG A 375 6.71 10.57 -15.75
C ARG A 375 5.46 10.65 -16.63
N LEU A 376 4.36 11.15 -16.07
CA LEU A 376 3.09 11.32 -16.77
C LEU A 376 3.12 12.55 -17.64
N ALA A 377 3.25 12.34 -18.93
CA ALA A 377 3.21 13.44 -19.89
C ALA A 377 1.81 14.10 -19.93
N GLY A 378 1.77 15.42 -20.04
CA GLY A 378 0.52 16.18 -20.15
C GLY A 378 -0.26 16.37 -18.86
N LYS A 379 0.26 15.95 -17.69
CA LYS A 379 -0.46 15.96 -16.40
C LYS A 379 0.27 16.75 -15.31
N GLY A 380 -0.47 17.12 -14.28
CA GLY A 380 0.06 17.68 -13.04
C GLY A 380 0.31 19.17 -13.03
N VAL A 381 0.11 19.87 -14.14
CA VAL A 381 0.23 21.34 -14.24
C VAL A 381 -0.90 21.93 -15.08
N LEU A 382 -1.33 23.13 -14.73
CA LEU A 382 -2.34 23.88 -15.47
C LEU A 382 -1.65 24.77 -16.50
N ALA A 383 -1.61 24.30 -17.75
CA ALA A 383 -1.00 25.04 -18.87
C ALA A 383 -1.68 24.68 -20.20
N ALA A 384 -1.55 25.54 -21.20
CA ALA A 384 -2.08 25.28 -22.54
C ALA A 384 -1.41 24.04 -23.16
N GLY A 385 -2.21 23.15 -23.74
CA GLY A 385 -1.74 21.90 -24.35
C GLY A 385 -1.64 20.71 -23.37
N MET A 386 -1.89 20.92 -22.07
CA MET A 386 -1.99 19.83 -21.10
C MET A 386 -3.38 19.20 -21.10
N ASP A 387 -3.50 17.99 -20.55
CA ASP A 387 -4.79 17.32 -20.39
C ASP A 387 -5.71 18.12 -19.46
N ALA A 388 -6.99 18.19 -19.83
CA ALA A 388 -7.98 18.91 -19.05
C ALA A 388 -8.54 18.02 -17.89
N ASP A 389 -7.66 17.69 -16.95
CA ASP A 389 -7.97 17.01 -15.68
C ASP A 389 -7.97 18.09 -14.60
N LEU A 390 -9.14 18.56 -14.22
CA LEU A 390 -9.28 19.76 -13.40
C LEU A 390 -10.19 19.49 -12.20
N CYS A 391 -9.83 20.06 -11.05
CA CYS A 391 -10.68 20.14 -9.87
C CYS A 391 -10.94 21.59 -9.51
N VAL A 392 -12.22 21.94 -9.28
CA VAL A 392 -12.65 23.23 -8.75
C VAL A 392 -13.28 22.97 -7.39
N PHE A 393 -12.82 23.65 -6.37
CA PHE A 393 -13.30 23.49 -5.00
C PHE A 393 -13.27 24.83 -4.25
N ASP A 394 -14.11 24.92 -3.22
CA ASP A 394 -14.08 26.03 -2.29
C ASP A 394 -13.05 25.73 -1.18
N PRO A 395 -11.96 26.49 -1.05
CA PRO A 395 -10.93 26.28 -0.04
C PRO A 395 -11.46 26.30 1.40
N GLU A 396 -12.52 27.08 1.68
CA GLU A 396 -13.10 27.21 3.01
C GLU A 396 -14.10 26.08 3.31
N ALA A 397 -14.74 25.54 2.30
CA ALA A 397 -15.75 24.49 2.43
C ALA A 397 -15.17 23.07 2.30
N LEU A 398 -14.01 22.92 1.64
CA LEU A 398 -13.40 21.61 1.39
C LEU A 398 -13.00 20.94 2.71
N ARG A 399 -13.57 19.75 2.96
CA ARG A 399 -13.29 18.98 4.16
C ARG A 399 -13.51 17.49 4.01
N GLU A 400 -12.78 16.73 4.79
CA GLU A 400 -13.08 15.34 5.10
C GLU A 400 -14.39 15.27 5.89
N THR A 401 -15.21 14.27 5.62
CA THR A 401 -16.47 14.03 6.33
C THR A 401 -16.53 12.62 6.92
N GLY A 402 -15.68 11.71 6.45
CA GLY A 402 -15.54 10.36 6.96
C GLY A 402 -14.82 10.33 8.30
N THR A 403 -15.15 9.34 9.12
CA THR A 403 -14.47 9.02 10.39
C THR A 403 -14.10 7.54 10.40
N TYR A 404 -13.35 7.08 11.41
CA TYR A 404 -13.07 5.64 11.54
C TYR A 404 -14.34 4.81 11.82
N GLN A 405 -15.38 5.42 12.39
CA GLN A 405 -16.69 4.77 12.65
C GLN A 405 -17.62 4.82 11.43
N GLU A 406 -17.51 5.85 10.62
CA GLU A 406 -18.33 6.07 9.42
C GLU A 406 -17.43 6.49 8.25
N PRO A 407 -16.59 5.59 7.74
CA PRO A 407 -15.53 5.94 6.79
C PRO A 407 -16.04 6.23 5.36
N CYS A 408 -17.15 5.61 4.95
CA CYS A 408 -17.65 5.67 3.57
C CYS A 408 -18.47 6.94 3.32
N ARG A 409 -17.87 8.10 3.55
CA ARG A 409 -18.50 9.41 3.31
C ARG A 409 -17.72 10.23 2.30
N MET A 410 -18.42 10.70 1.27
CA MET A 410 -17.84 11.61 0.27
C MET A 410 -17.40 12.91 0.92
N ALA A 411 -16.25 13.46 0.48
CA ALA A 411 -15.79 14.78 0.93
C ALA A 411 -16.81 15.88 0.60
N ALA A 412 -16.83 16.93 1.40
CA ALA A 412 -17.62 18.14 1.11
C ALA A 412 -16.73 19.26 0.54
N GLY A 413 -17.33 20.20 -0.19
CA GLY A 413 -16.64 21.39 -0.73
C GLY A 413 -15.96 21.19 -2.08
N MET A 414 -16.04 19.99 -2.68
CA MET A 414 -15.66 19.79 -4.08
C MET A 414 -16.85 20.19 -4.98
N ASP A 415 -16.66 21.14 -5.87
CA ASP A 415 -17.69 21.65 -6.75
C ASP A 415 -17.69 20.93 -8.11
N THR A 416 -16.57 20.97 -8.81
CA THR A 416 -16.47 20.47 -10.18
C THR A 416 -15.20 19.62 -10.36
N VAL A 417 -15.35 18.49 -11.05
CA VAL A 417 -14.22 17.66 -11.50
C VAL A 417 -14.39 17.34 -12.98
N LEU A 418 -13.34 17.61 -13.74
CA LEU A 418 -13.21 17.18 -15.13
C LEU A 418 -12.12 16.12 -15.23
N ALA A 419 -12.39 15.08 -16.03
CA ALA A 419 -11.38 14.13 -16.47
C ALA A 419 -11.39 14.08 -18.01
N ALA A 420 -10.24 14.25 -18.62
CA ALA A 420 -10.09 14.38 -20.09
C ALA A 420 -11.07 15.41 -20.71
N GLY A 421 -11.32 16.53 -20.01
CA GLY A 421 -12.22 17.58 -20.46
C GLY A 421 -13.72 17.30 -20.31
N VAL A 422 -14.11 16.17 -19.71
CA VAL A 422 -15.52 15.79 -19.49
C VAL A 422 -15.85 15.92 -18.00
N LEU A 423 -16.99 16.54 -17.69
CA LEU A 423 -17.50 16.70 -16.34
C LEU A 423 -17.86 15.32 -15.74
N VAL A 424 -17.19 14.95 -14.65
CA VAL A 424 -17.48 13.74 -13.86
C VAL A 424 -18.15 14.06 -12.53
N LEU A 425 -17.94 15.29 -12.03
CA LEU A 425 -18.64 15.86 -10.88
C LEU A 425 -19.06 17.29 -11.26
N GLU A 426 -20.28 17.68 -10.98
CA GLU A 426 -20.80 19.03 -11.20
C GLU A 426 -21.68 19.44 -10.01
N GLN A 427 -21.39 20.59 -9.41
CA GLN A 427 -22.04 21.10 -8.21
C GLN A 427 -22.07 20.05 -7.05
N GLY A 428 -20.96 19.32 -6.89
CA GLY A 428 -20.84 18.27 -5.88
C GLY A 428 -21.58 16.95 -6.18
N VAL A 429 -22.19 16.79 -7.37
CA VAL A 429 -22.96 15.61 -7.76
C VAL A 429 -22.26 14.87 -8.90
N LEU A 430 -22.14 13.55 -8.78
CA LEU A 430 -21.58 12.72 -9.85
C LEU A 430 -22.49 12.73 -11.08
N THR A 431 -21.93 13.01 -12.27
CA THR A 431 -22.66 13.08 -13.54
C THR A 431 -22.96 11.70 -14.14
N GLY A 432 -22.27 10.65 -13.68
CA GLY A 432 -22.30 9.32 -14.27
C GLY A 432 -21.40 9.16 -15.50
N ALA A 433 -20.74 10.22 -15.97
CA ALA A 433 -19.78 10.15 -17.08
C ALA A 433 -18.54 9.31 -16.70
N ARG A 434 -18.00 8.58 -17.68
CA ARG A 434 -16.87 7.65 -17.50
C ARG A 434 -15.79 7.89 -18.56
N PRO A 435 -15.15 9.09 -18.59
CA PRO A 435 -14.14 9.45 -19.58
C PRO A 435 -12.73 8.96 -19.21
N GLY A 436 -12.60 8.26 -18.10
CA GLY A 436 -11.32 7.77 -17.61
C GLY A 436 -10.60 6.89 -18.64
N ARG A 437 -9.28 6.98 -18.66
CA ARG A 437 -8.40 6.25 -19.57
C ARG A 437 -7.37 5.47 -18.78
N ILE A 438 -6.92 4.36 -19.36
CA ILE A 438 -5.73 3.67 -18.85
C ILE A 438 -4.50 4.53 -19.18
N ILE A 439 -3.81 4.97 -18.14
CA ILE A 439 -2.53 5.67 -18.25
C ILE A 439 -1.45 4.61 -18.45
N ARG A 440 -0.71 4.74 -19.51
CA ARG A 440 0.41 3.87 -19.86
C ARG A 440 1.71 4.68 -19.91
N ARG A 441 2.78 4.03 -19.57
CA ARG A 441 4.12 4.59 -19.74
C ARG A 441 4.56 4.55 -21.21
#